data_e7a66c341a880744e4912d820081c481
#
_entry.id   e7a66c341a880744e4912d820081c481
#
_cell.length_a   1.000
_cell.length_b   1.000
_cell.length_c   1.000
_cell.angle_alpha   90.00
_cell.angle_beta   90.00
_cell.angle_gamma   90.00
#
_symmetry.space_group_name_H-M   'P 1'
#
loop_
_entity.id
_entity.type
_entity.pdbx_description
1 polymer ?
#
loop_
_entity_poly.entity_id
_entity_poly.type
_entity_poly.pdbx_seq_one_letter_code
_entity_poly.pdbx_strand_id
1 'polypeptide(L)'
;MKTINIAIFGSSGAIGKALCLEYSKYENVNKIFAFSRTGESLNNNLVTSRKVDYANEESLKIEAQSLDCKLDVILITVGALDNPEKSIKDFSANKFIDMFNVNTIPTALIAKY
;
A
#
# COMPACT_ATOMS: atom_id res chain seq x y z
N MET A 1 7.86 -12.25 23.97
CA MET A 1 7.30 -11.02 23.34
C MET A 1 6.56 -11.41 22.07
N LYS A 2 5.33 -10.95 21.90
CA LYS A 2 4.56 -11.22 20.69
C LYS A 2 5.14 -10.38 19.54
N THR A 3 5.48 -11.04 18.44
CA THR A 3 5.95 -10.36 17.23
C THR A 3 4.81 -10.16 16.25
N ILE A 4 4.86 -9.06 15.49
CA ILE A 4 3.84 -8.73 14.52
C ILE A 4 4.42 -8.64 13.11
N ASN A 5 3.57 -8.95 12.14
CA ASN A 5 3.87 -8.80 10.71
C ASN A 5 2.99 -7.69 10.15
N ILE A 6 3.61 -6.79 9.40
CA ILE A 6 2.97 -5.58 8.88
C ILE A 6 3.04 -5.59 7.36
N ALA A 7 1.93 -5.23 6.71
CA ALA A 7 1.93 -4.93 5.27
C ALA A 7 1.66 -3.44 5.09
N ILE A 8 2.47 -2.78 4.28
CA ILE A 8 2.34 -1.35 3.98
C ILE A 8 2.19 -1.20 2.48
N PHE A 9 1.05 -0.66 2.06
CA PHE A 9 0.75 -0.38 0.66
C PHE A 9 1.01 1.10 0.38
N GLY A 10 1.74 1.39 -0.70
CA GLY A 10 2.18 2.74 -1.03
C GLY A 10 3.58 3.04 -0.49
N SER A 11 4.44 2.03 -0.41
CA SER A 11 5.76 2.15 0.22
C SER A 11 6.74 3.06 -0.54
N SER A 12 6.48 3.37 -1.79
CA SER A 12 7.30 4.31 -2.56
C SER A 12 6.94 5.77 -2.31
N GLY A 13 5.77 6.05 -1.72
CA GLY A 13 5.36 7.40 -1.35
C GLY A 13 6.03 7.86 -0.05
N ALA A 14 5.95 9.16 0.23
CA ALA A 14 6.62 9.74 1.39
C ALA A 14 6.13 9.14 2.72
N ILE A 15 4.82 9.00 2.89
CA ILE A 15 4.24 8.45 4.12
C ILE A 15 4.54 6.96 4.25
N GLY A 16 4.28 6.19 3.19
CA GLY A 16 4.51 4.75 3.21
C GLY A 16 5.97 4.40 3.46
N LYS A 17 6.89 5.09 2.80
CA LYS A 17 8.33 4.88 3.02
C LYS A 17 8.75 5.22 4.45
N ALA A 18 8.25 6.34 4.99
CA ALA A 18 8.56 6.74 6.35
C ALA A 18 8.04 5.71 7.37
N LEU A 19 6.84 5.16 7.15
CA LEU A 19 6.28 4.12 8.01
C LEU A 19 7.10 2.83 7.96
N CYS A 20 7.54 2.40 6.79
CA CYS A 20 8.41 1.23 6.66
C CYS A 20 9.70 1.40 7.47
N LEU A 21 10.35 2.54 7.33
CA LEU A 21 11.61 2.81 8.03
C LEU A 21 11.41 2.94 9.53
N GLU A 22 10.32 3.58 9.97
CA GLU A 22 10.04 3.74 11.39
C GLU A 22 9.72 2.41 12.08
N TYR A 23 8.81 1.63 11.50
CA TYR A 23 8.44 0.34 12.09
C TYR A 23 9.57 -0.68 12.07
N SER A 24 10.53 -0.57 11.16
CA SER A 24 11.68 -1.46 11.11
C SER A 24 12.59 -1.33 12.35
N LYS A 25 12.43 -0.25 13.12
CA LYS A 25 13.20 0.00 14.34
C LYS A 25 12.61 -0.67 15.58
N TYR A 26 11.37 -1.17 15.50
CA TYR A 26 10.68 -1.71 16.66
C TYR A 26 11.01 -3.18 16.85
N GLU A 27 11.34 -3.57 18.09
CA GLU A 27 11.74 -4.95 18.43
C GLU A 27 10.61 -5.95 18.22
N ASN A 28 9.36 -5.51 18.39
CA ASN A 28 8.21 -6.40 18.26
C ASN A 28 7.73 -6.56 16.82
N VAL A 29 8.39 -5.96 15.84
CA VAL A 29 8.08 -6.14 14.43
C VAL A 29 8.96 -7.22 13.84
N ASN A 30 8.33 -8.26 13.32
CA ASN A 30 9.03 -9.41 12.74
C ASN A 30 9.31 -9.22 11.25
N LYS A 31 8.27 -8.88 10.47
CA LYS A 31 8.39 -8.67 9.01
C LYS A 31 7.55 -7.49 8.58
N ILE A 32 8.05 -6.78 7.58
CA ILE A 32 7.33 -5.70 6.90
C ILE A 32 7.30 -6.03 5.41
N PHE A 33 6.10 -6.17 4.86
CA PHE A 33 5.91 -6.31 3.41
C PHE A 33 5.56 -4.94 2.84
N ALA A 34 6.43 -4.43 1.98
CA ALA A 34 6.30 -3.10 1.41
C ALA A 34 5.83 -3.21 -0.05
N PHE A 35 4.59 -2.85 -0.30
CA PHE A 35 3.99 -2.92 -1.63
C PHE A 35 3.99 -1.56 -2.31
N SER A 36 4.44 -1.53 -3.55
CA SER A 36 4.43 -0.33 -4.38
C SER A 36 4.26 -0.71 -5.84
N ARG A 37 3.96 0.28 -6.68
CA ARG A 37 3.84 0.05 -8.12
C ARG A 37 5.16 -0.34 -8.76
N THR A 38 6.27 0.10 -8.20
CA THR A 38 7.61 -0.16 -8.74
C THR A 38 8.33 -1.32 -8.08
N GLY A 39 7.91 -1.71 -6.87
CA GLY A 39 8.60 -2.73 -6.07
C GLY A 39 9.96 -2.24 -5.55
N GLU A 40 10.13 -0.92 -5.41
CA GLU A 40 11.40 -0.31 -5.01
C GLU A 40 11.87 -0.85 -3.66
N SER A 41 13.16 -1.24 -3.61
CA SER A 41 13.78 -1.70 -2.37
C SER A 41 14.07 -0.54 -1.42
N LEU A 42 13.84 -0.76 -0.12
CA LEU A 42 14.14 0.22 0.91
C LEU A 42 15.45 -0.06 1.65
N ASN A 43 16.23 -1.03 1.18
CA ASN A 43 17.53 -1.38 1.74
C ASN A 43 17.50 -1.67 3.24
N ASN A 44 16.48 -2.42 3.68
CA ASN A 44 16.32 -2.82 5.07
C ASN A 44 16.00 -4.32 5.13
N ASN A 45 16.71 -5.06 5.98
CA ASN A 45 16.59 -6.53 6.05
C ASN A 45 15.22 -7.00 6.52
N LEU A 46 14.50 -6.21 7.32
CA LEU A 46 13.15 -6.54 7.77
C LEU A 46 12.09 -6.27 6.71
N VAL A 47 12.41 -5.48 5.70
CA VAL A 47 11.46 -5.03 4.69
C VAL A 47 11.62 -5.87 3.43
N THR A 48 10.57 -6.59 3.06
CA THR A 48 10.47 -7.29 1.79
C THR A 48 9.64 -6.44 0.84
N SER A 49 10.29 -5.91 -0.21
CA SER A 49 9.62 -5.06 -1.19
C SER A 49 8.94 -5.89 -2.25
N ARG A 50 7.70 -5.57 -2.56
CA ARG A 50 6.87 -6.27 -3.55
C ARG A 50 6.25 -5.28 -4.51
N LYS A 51 6.18 -5.68 -5.77
CA LYS A 51 5.51 -4.91 -6.82
C LYS A 51 4.05 -5.32 -6.90
N VAL A 52 3.16 -4.34 -6.98
CA VAL A 52 1.73 -4.60 -7.16
C VAL A 52 1.11 -3.55 -8.07
N ASP A 53 0.16 -3.97 -8.89
CA ASP A 53 -0.65 -3.06 -9.71
C ASP A 53 -2.00 -2.86 -9.04
N TYR A 54 -2.21 -1.68 -8.47
CA TYR A 54 -3.44 -1.36 -7.74
C TYR A 54 -4.68 -1.30 -8.64
N ALA A 55 -4.49 -1.11 -9.94
CA ALA A 55 -5.59 -1.09 -10.91
C ALA A 55 -6.00 -2.50 -11.37
N ASN A 56 -5.27 -3.52 -10.96
CA ASN A 56 -5.48 -4.90 -11.40
C ASN A 56 -5.82 -5.77 -10.21
N GLU A 57 -7.10 -6.17 -10.11
CA GLU A 57 -7.57 -6.98 -9.00
C GLU A 57 -6.81 -8.30 -8.88
N GLU A 58 -6.50 -8.94 -10.00
CA GLU A 58 -5.76 -10.21 -9.99
C GLU A 58 -4.35 -10.04 -9.44
N SER A 59 -3.68 -8.92 -9.72
CA SER A 59 -2.38 -8.61 -9.16
C SER A 59 -2.45 -8.51 -7.63
N LEU A 60 -3.43 -7.80 -7.11
CA LEU A 60 -3.65 -7.69 -5.67
C LEU A 60 -3.91 -9.03 -5.02
N LYS A 61 -4.74 -9.85 -5.66
CA LYS A 61 -5.08 -11.19 -5.16
C LYS A 61 -3.85 -12.09 -5.11
N ILE A 62 -3.07 -12.14 -6.20
CA ILE A 62 -1.88 -12.99 -6.29
C ILE A 62 -0.87 -12.58 -5.23
N GLU A 63 -0.60 -11.28 -5.09
CA GLU A 63 0.35 -10.79 -4.10
C GLU A 63 -0.11 -11.08 -2.67
N ALA A 64 -1.39 -10.89 -2.38
CA ALA A 64 -1.93 -11.19 -1.06
C ALA A 64 -1.83 -12.67 -0.71
N GLN A 65 -2.11 -13.54 -1.67
CA GLN A 65 -2.07 -14.98 -1.46
C GLN A 65 -0.65 -15.55 -1.45
N SER A 66 0.33 -14.81 -1.94
CA SER A 66 1.73 -15.23 -1.94
C SER A 66 2.43 -15.04 -0.60
N LEU A 67 1.82 -14.32 0.33
CA LEU A 67 2.39 -14.10 1.66
C LEU A 67 2.31 -15.38 2.48
N ASP A 68 3.43 -15.76 3.08
CA ASP A 68 3.58 -17.01 3.79
C ASP A 68 3.35 -16.89 5.30
N CYS A 69 2.84 -15.77 5.75
CA CYS A 69 2.60 -15.54 7.16
C CYS A 69 1.32 -14.73 7.37
N LYS A 70 0.82 -14.79 8.59
CA LYS A 70 -0.33 -14.00 9.01
C LYS A 70 0.07 -12.53 9.15
N LEU A 71 -0.75 -11.64 8.63
CA LEU A 71 -0.59 -10.20 8.83
C LEU A 71 -1.38 -9.76 10.06
N ASP A 72 -0.73 -8.97 10.90
CA ASP A 72 -1.35 -8.40 12.11
C ASP A 72 -1.83 -6.97 11.85
N VAL A 73 -1.13 -6.23 11.00
CA VAL A 73 -1.44 -4.83 10.68
C VAL A 73 -1.31 -4.61 9.19
N ILE A 74 -2.28 -3.91 8.62
CA ILE A 74 -2.25 -3.47 7.22
C ILE A 74 -2.42 -1.95 7.20
N LEU A 75 -1.42 -1.27 6.65
CA LEU A 75 -1.43 0.18 6.50
C LEU A 75 -1.54 0.53 5.02
N ILE A 76 -2.52 1.33 4.68
CA ILE A 76 -2.78 1.70 3.29
C ILE A 76 -2.57 3.20 3.13
N THR A 77 -1.50 3.55 2.41
CA THR A 77 -1.12 4.94 2.17
C THR A 77 -1.21 5.29 0.68
N VAL A 78 -1.92 4.45 -0.07
CA VAL A 78 -2.15 4.66 -1.50
C VAL A 78 -3.20 5.74 -1.68
N GLY A 79 -2.95 6.68 -2.56
CA GLY A 79 -3.91 7.71 -2.89
C GLY A 79 -3.31 8.70 -3.87
N ALA A 80 -4.17 9.39 -4.57
CA ALA A 80 -3.78 10.45 -5.48
C ALA A 80 -4.85 11.53 -5.47
N LEU A 81 -4.41 12.78 -5.57
CA LEU A 81 -5.27 13.92 -5.84
C LEU A 81 -4.98 14.40 -7.25
N ASP A 82 -6.02 14.57 -8.02
CA ASP A 82 -5.88 15.18 -9.33
C ASP A 82 -5.53 16.65 -9.15
N ASN A 83 -4.55 17.11 -9.87
CA ASN A 83 -3.89 18.39 -9.64
C ASN A 83 -4.66 19.55 -10.26
N PRO A 84 -4.82 20.63 -9.58
CA PRO A 84 -5.17 20.93 -8.19
C PRO A 84 -6.66 21.22 -8.04
N GLU A 85 -7.47 20.22 -8.14
CA GLU A 85 -8.92 20.30 -8.16
C GLU A 85 -9.46 20.70 -6.79
N LYS A 86 -9.77 21.98 -6.61
CA LYS A 86 -10.22 22.52 -5.32
C LYS A 86 -11.73 22.78 -5.25
N SER A 87 -12.44 22.59 -6.37
CA SER A 87 -13.88 22.86 -6.45
C SER A 87 -14.56 21.73 -7.18
N ILE A 88 -15.74 21.33 -6.69
CA ILE A 88 -16.51 20.25 -7.32
C ILE A 88 -16.84 20.52 -8.80
N LYS A 89 -16.97 21.78 -9.19
CA LYS A 89 -17.25 22.14 -10.57
C LYS A 89 -16.07 21.88 -11.53
N ASP A 90 -14.86 21.67 -10.96
CA ASP A 90 -13.67 21.37 -11.75
C ASP A 90 -13.54 19.87 -12.04
N PHE A 91 -14.40 19.03 -11.44
CA PHE A 91 -14.37 17.60 -11.65
C PHE A 91 -15.29 17.18 -12.80
N SER A 92 -14.78 16.29 -13.65
CA SER A 92 -15.57 15.56 -14.63
C SER A 92 -15.92 14.18 -14.11
N ALA A 93 -16.84 13.50 -14.80
CA ALA A 93 -17.15 12.10 -14.46
C ALA A 93 -15.91 11.21 -14.53
N ASN A 94 -15.05 11.41 -15.54
CA ASN A 94 -13.82 10.65 -15.68
C ASN A 94 -12.86 10.89 -14.52
N LYS A 95 -12.74 12.12 -14.04
CA LYS A 95 -11.89 12.44 -12.88
C LYS A 95 -12.41 11.77 -11.62
N PHE A 96 -13.72 11.75 -11.38
CA PHE A 96 -14.29 11.02 -10.26
C PHE A 96 -14.00 9.53 -10.34
N ILE A 97 -14.17 8.93 -11.52
CA ILE A 97 -13.89 7.51 -11.73
C ILE A 97 -12.42 7.21 -11.48
N ASP A 98 -11.51 8.03 -12.00
CA ASP A 98 -10.08 7.85 -11.81
C ASP A 98 -9.71 7.94 -10.32
N MET A 99 -10.29 8.89 -9.60
CA MET A 99 -10.03 9.02 -8.17
C MET A 99 -10.55 7.84 -7.37
N PHE A 100 -11.72 7.29 -7.71
CA PHE A 100 -12.22 6.06 -7.10
C PHE A 100 -11.31 4.87 -7.40
N ASN A 101 -10.81 4.77 -8.61
CA ASN A 101 -9.92 3.67 -9.01
C ASN A 101 -8.58 3.72 -8.29
N VAL A 102 -8.11 4.89 -7.90
CA VAL A 102 -6.82 5.04 -7.21
C VAL A 102 -7.00 5.07 -5.69
N ASN A 103 -8.01 5.79 -5.19
CA ASN A 103 -8.13 6.08 -3.76
C ASN A 103 -9.05 5.13 -3.01
N THR A 104 -10.07 4.58 -3.65
CA THR A 104 -11.14 3.84 -2.96
C THR A 104 -11.13 2.35 -3.26
N ILE A 105 -11.15 1.99 -4.53
CA ILE A 105 -11.27 0.59 -4.94
C ILE A 105 -10.09 -0.25 -4.49
N PRO A 106 -8.81 0.18 -4.64
CA PRO A 106 -7.68 -0.62 -4.15
C PRO A 106 -7.74 -0.90 -2.65
N THR A 107 -8.18 0.07 -1.85
CA THR A 107 -8.33 -0.12 -0.41
C THR A 107 -9.30 -1.24 -0.09
N ALA A 108 -10.46 -1.26 -0.75
CA ALA A 108 -11.46 -2.31 -0.56
C ALA A 108 -10.94 -3.68 -1.00
N LEU A 109 -10.23 -3.76 -2.13
CA LEU A 109 -9.68 -5.01 -2.64
C LEU A 109 -8.55 -5.54 -1.75
N ILE A 110 -7.71 -4.67 -1.22
CA ILE A 110 -6.67 -5.06 -0.27
C ILE A 110 -7.30 -5.68 0.98
N ALA A 111 -8.34 -5.07 1.50
CA ALA A 111 -9.05 -5.61 2.68
C ALA A 111 -9.73 -6.94 2.38
N LYS A 112 -10.20 -7.15 1.14
CA LYS A 112 -10.86 -8.39 0.72
C LYS A 112 -9.91 -9.57 0.69
N TYR A 113 -8.73 -9.38 0.16
CA TYR A 113 -7.75 -10.45 -0.02
C TYR A 113 -6.68 -10.44 1.07
#